data_7d2d347e2dca591ca8ba2eae0076d3b7
#
_entry.id   7d2d347e2dca591ca8ba2eae0076d3b7
#
_cell.length_a   1.000
_cell.length_b   1.000
_cell.length_c   1.000
_cell.angle_alpha   90.00
_cell.angle_beta   90.00
_cell.angle_gamma   90.00
#
_symmetry.space_group_name_H-M   'P 1'
#
loop_
_entity.id
_entity.type
_entity.pdbx_description
1 polymer ?
#
loop_
_entity_poly.entity_id
_entity_poly.type
_entity_poly.pdbx_seq_one_letter_code
_entity_poly.pdbx_strand_id
1 'polypeptide(L)'
;FKEAKASYTTALQISPDFDEAKHILAALSGETTDSPPRVYVENLFDNYAPVFDRSLVDNLEYAIPKLITEMIVKQNPISSLGSILDLGCGTGLTGVEIRNFCAKLEGVDLSNLMLEQAGHKNVYDKLTHRDLVDYLLTEDLDFDFFIATDVFIYVGDLSEVFRLIKSRNRSGGKLVFSTEHTDKDGFFLEKSGRYTHSK
;
A
#
# COMPACT_ATOMS: atom_id res chain seq x y z
N PHE A 1 -6.27 17.50 18.47
CA PHE A 1 -6.87 16.16 18.67
C PHE A 1 -8.15 16.14 19.51
N LYS A 2 -8.33 16.98 20.56
CA LYS A 2 -9.57 16.98 21.37
C LYS A 2 -10.81 17.35 20.54
N GLU A 3 -10.70 18.37 19.72
CA GLU A 3 -11.79 18.84 18.84
C GLU A 3 -12.12 17.79 17.79
N ALA A 4 -11.10 17.18 17.17
CA ALA A 4 -11.30 16.10 16.21
C ALA A 4 -12.04 14.90 16.82
N LYS A 5 -11.64 14.45 18.04
CA LYS A 5 -12.38 13.41 18.78
C LYS A 5 -13.85 13.78 19.00
N ALA A 6 -14.12 15.01 19.45
CA ALA A 6 -15.49 15.47 19.68
C ALA A 6 -16.31 15.44 18.39
N SER A 7 -15.73 15.89 17.25
CA SER A 7 -16.38 15.89 15.96
C SER A 7 -16.72 14.48 15.49
N TYR A 8 -15.75 13.53 15.55
CA TYR A 8 -16.02 12.13 15.18
C TYR A 8 -17.00 11.43 16.12
N THR A 9 -16.96 11.73 17.42
CA THR A 9 -17.96 11.23 18.38
C THR A 9 -19.36 11.73 18.03
N THR A 10 -19.50 13.00 17.66
CA THR A 10 -20.77 13.58 17.22
C THR A 10 -21.24 12.95 15.91
N ALA A 11 -20.33 12.74 14.95
CA ALA A 11 -20.65 12.07 13.69
C ALA A 11 -21.21 10.65 13.93
N LEU A 12 -20.63 9.90 14.87
CA LEU A 12 -21.09 8.56 15.24
C LEU A 12 -22.41 8.54 16.01
N GLN A 13 -22.77 9.63 16.73
CA GLN A 13 -24.11 9.77 17.32
C GLN A 13 -25.19 9.96 16.24
N ILE A 14 -24.83 10.63 15.14
CA ILE A 14 -25.75 10.87 14.01
C ILE A 14 -25.81 9.64 13.08
N SER A 15 -24.66 9.05 12.79
CA SER A 15 -24.52 7.88 11.92
C SER A 15 -23.65 6.82 12.59
N PRO A 16 -24.24 5.88 13.36
CA PRO A 16 -23.48 4.86 14.10
C PRO A 16 -22.68 3.91 13.20
N ASP A 17 -23.06 3.77 11.92
CA ASP A 17 -22.41 2.89 10.94
C ASP A 17 -21.34 3.62 10.08
N PHE A 18 -20.92 4.82 10.48
CA PHE A 18 -19.87 5.55 9.78
C PHE A 18 -18.48 4.98 10.13
N ASP A 19 -18.07 3.95 9.38
CA ASP A 19 -16.85 3.17 9.67
C ASP A 19 -15.57 3.97 9.61
N GLU A 20 -15.47 4.95 8.71
CA GLU A 20 -14.33 5.89 8.66
C GLU A 20 -14.19 6.66 9.99
N ALA A 21 -15.31 7.18 10.52
CA ALA A 21 -15.30 7.88 11.80
C ALA A 21 -14.92 6.97 12.98
N LYS A 22 -15.34 5.69 12.95
CA LYS A 22 -14.92 4.69 13.94
C LYS A 22 -13.43 4.47 13.90
N HIS A 23 -12.86 4.27 12.69
CA HIS A 23 -11.44 4.03 12.50
C HIS A 23 -10.58 5.20 12.99
N ILE A 24 -10.91 6.42 12.57
CA ILE A 24 -10.16 7.61 13.01
C ILE A 24 -10.34 7.88 14.50
N LEU A 25 -11.52 7.63 15.06
CA LEU A 25 -11.74 7.78 16.50
C LEU A 25 -10.93 6.75 17.30
N ALA A 26 -10.82 5.50 16.84
CA ALA A 26 -9.95 4.47 17.40
C ALA A 26 -8.49 4.94 17.40
N ALA A 27 -7.97 5.38 16.24
CA ALA A 27 -6.62 5.93 16.10
C ALA A 27 -6.35 7.07 17.10
N LEU A 28 -7.25 8.05 17.17
CA LEU A 28 -7.15 9.17 18.10
C LEU A 28 -7.26 8.74 19.56
N SER A 29 -7.89 7.63 19.87
CA SER A 29 -8.08 7.08 21.21
C SER A 29 -6.96 6.14 21.64
N GLY A 30 -6.06 5.76 20.73
CA GLY A 30 -4.97 4.81 20.99
C GLY A 30 -5.45 3.35 20.97
N GLU A 31 -6.57 3.10 20.30
CA GLU A 31 -7.09 1.76 20.04
C GLU A 31 -6.57 1.30 18.68
N THR A 32 -6.17 0.03 18.56
CA THR A 32 -5.71 -0.56 17.30
C THR A 32 -6.83 -1.40 16.70
N THR A 33 -7.13 -1.18 15.43
CA THR A 33 -8.02 -2.01 14.61
C THR A 33 -7.19 -2.95 13.74
N ASP A 34 -7.73 -4.10 13.33
CA ASP A 34 -7.01 -5.08 12.50
C ASP A 34 -6.78 -4.58 11.07
N SER A 35 -7.69 -3.76 10.57
CA SER A 35 -7.61 -3.15 9.24
C SER A 35 -8.43 -1.85 9.19
N PRO A 36 -8.10 -0.91 8.29
CA PRO A 36 -8.94 0.24 8.02
C PRO A 36 -10.16 -0.17 7.16
N PRO A 37 -11.26 0.60 7.20
CA PRO A 37 -12.33 0.43 6.23
C PRO A 37 -11.83 0.69 4.80
N ARG A 38 -12.16 -0.20 3.85
CA ARG A 38 -11.74 -0.06 2.43
C ARG A 38 -12.13 1.29 1.84
N VAL A 39 -13.38 1.71 2.07
CA VAL A 39 -13.90 3.00 1.58
C VAL A 39 -13.08 4.18 2.12
N TYR A 40 -12.60 4.10 3.36
CA TYR A 40 -11.71 5.13 3.92
C TYR A 40 -10.40 5.23 3.14
N VAL A 41 -9.74 4.11 2.88
CA VAL A 41 -8.46 4.09 2.14
C VAL A 41 -8.67 4.54 0.69
N GLU A 42 -9.71 4.03 0.02
CA GLU A 42 -10.08 4.41 -1.35
C GLU A 42 -10.31 5.92 -1.47
N ASN A 43 -11.19 6.49 -0.63
CA ASN A 43 -11.48 7.92 -0.63
C ASN A 43 -10.25 8.78 -0.32
N LEU A 44 -9.40 8.34 0.61
CA LEU A 44 -8.17 9.04 0.95
C LEU A 44 -7.27 9.20 -0.28
N PHE A 45 -7.03 8.11 -1.01
CA PHE A 45 -6.15 8.10 -2.17
C PHE A 45 -6.80 8.68 -3.42
N ASP A 46 -8.09 8.50 -3.65
CA ASP A 46 -8.81 9.17 -4.72
C ASP A 46 -8.72 10.70 -4.59
N ASN A 47 -8.93 11.23 -3.38
CA ASN A 47 -8.80 12.68 -3.13
C ASN A 47 -7.35 13.17 -3.29
N TYR A 48 -6.36 12.32 -3.02
CA TYR A 48 -4.96 12.71 -3.08
C TYR A 48 -4.32 12.54 -4.46
N ALA A 49 -4.86 11.66 -5.32
CA ALA A 49 -4.31 11.32 -6.63
C ALA A 49 -3.94 12.53 -7.51
N PRO A 50 -4.75 13.61 -7.61
CA PRO A 50 -4.42 14.75 -8.49
C PRO A 50 -3.15 15.52 -8.11
N VAL A 51 -2.73 15.42 -6.84
CA VAL A 51 -1.57 16.17 -6.31
C VAL A 51 -0.47 15.27 -5.76
N PHE A 52 -0.67 13.96 -5.79
CA PHE A 52 0.18 12.97 -5.13
C PHE A 52 1.65 13.07 -5.55
N ASP A 53 1.94 12.95 -6.85
CA ASP A 53 3.31 12.98 -7.35
C ASP A 53 4.02 14.28 -6.99
N ARG A 54 3.37 15.42 -7.24
CA ARG A 54 3.94 16.73 -6.89
C ARG A 54 4.17 16.86 -5.39
N SER A 55 3.23 16.39 -4.57
CA SER A 55 3.36 16.46 -3.11
C SER A 55 4.49 15.59 -2.58
N LEU A 56 4.63 14.38 -3.09
CA LEU A 56 5.65 13.44 -2.61
C LEU A 56 7.03 13.73 -3.21
N VAL A 57 7.11 13.91 -4.53
CA VAL A 57 8.39 14.04 -5.22
C VAL A 57 8.96 15.44 -5.02
N ASP A 58 8.18 16.49 -5.28
CA ASP A 58 8.69 17.87 -5.28
C ASP A 58 8.79 18.45 -3.87
N ASN A 59 7.86 18.10 -2.96
CA ASN A 59 7.81 18.72 -1.63
C ASN A 59 8.46 17.86 -0.53
N LEU A 60 8.41 16.52 -0.64
CA LEU A 60 8.88 15.60 0.41
C LEU A 60 10.13 14.81 0.02
N GLU A 61 10.67 15.02 -1.19
CA GLU A 61 11.86 14.30 -1.70
C GLU A 61 11.72 12.77 -1.56
N TYR A 62 10.52 12.26 -1.85
CA TYR A 62 10.16 10.85 -1.65
C TYR A 62 11.06 9.93 -2.48
N ALA A 63 11.91 9.17 -1.80
CA ALA A 63 12.95 8.35 -2.42
C ALA A 63 12.75 6.83 -2.23
N ILE A 64 11.70 6.38 -1.54
CA ILE A 64 11.50 4.95 -1.24
C ILE A 64 11.43 4.08 -2.51
N PRO A 65 10.69 4.45 -3.59
CA PRO A 65 10.68 3.67 -4.83
C PRO A 65 12.08 3.44 -5.41
N LYS A 66 12.89 4.50 -5.46
CA LYS A 66 14.27 4.43 -5.94
C LYS A 66 15.15 3.56 -5.04
N LEU A 67 15.09 3.76 -3.73
CA LEU A 67 15.90 3.00 -2.75
C LEU A 67 15.57 1.49 -2.80
N ILE A 68 14.30 1.14 -2.86
CA ILE A 68 13.86 -0.26 -2.99
C ILE A 68 14.34 -0.86 -4.31
N THR A 69 14.20 -0.14 -5.42
CA THR A 69 14.68 -0.59 -6.73
C THR A 69 16.20 -0.83 -6.71
N GLU A 70 16.98 0.13 -6.23
CA GLU A 70 18.44 0.00 -6.11
C GLU A 70 18.85 -1.20 -5.23
N MET A 71 18.14 -1.42 -4.11
CA MET A 71 18.38 -2.54 -3.22
C MET A 71 18.09 -3.88 -3.91
N ILE A 72 16.95 -4.00 -4.60
CA ILE A 72 16.59 -5.23 -5.33
C ILE A 72 17.61 -5.54 -6.42
N VAL A 73 17.95 -4.56 -7.25
CA VAL A 73 18.91 -4.73 -8.35
C VAL A 73 20.30 -5.10 -7.83
N LYS A 74 20.77 -4.45 -6.79
CA LYS A 74 22.07 -4.74 -6.17
C LYS A 74 22.16 -6.16 -5.59
N GLN A 75 21.08 -6.65 -4.99
CA GLN A 75 21.03 -7.99 -4.41
C GLN A 75 20.78 -9.10 -5.43
N ASN A 76 20.34 -8.74 -6.64
CA ASN A 76 20.03 -9.69 -7.71
C ASN A 76 20.74 -9.25 -9.00
N PRO A 77 22.07 -9.47 -9.12
CA PRO A 77 22.87 -9.04 -10.28
C PRO A 77 22.61 -9.95 -11.50
N ILE A 78 21.38 -9.93 -11.99
CA ILE A 78 20.90 -10.71 -13.13
C ILE A 78 20.43 -9.77 -14.24
N SER A 79 20.32 -10.28 -15.47
CA SER A 79 19.92 -9.48 -16.64
C SER A 79 18.48 -8.99 -16.58
N SER A 80 17.61 -9.66 -15.81
CA SER A 80 16.21 -9.28 -15.62
C SER A 80 15.68 -9.86 -14.29
N LEU A 81 14.89 -9.08 -13.58
CA LEU A 81 14.19 -9.48 -12.36
C LEU A 81 12.97 -10.39 -12.63
N GLY A 82 12.68 -10.69 -13.93
CA GLY A 82 11.52 -11.50 -14.29
C GLY A 82 10.20 -10.74 -14.17
N SER A 83 9.20 -11.37 -13.56
CA SER A 83 7.85 -10.84 -13.37
C SER A 83 7.70 -10.18 -11.99
N ILE A 84 7.13 -8.97 -11.97
CA ILE A 84 6.93 -8.19 -10.74
C ILE A 84 5.46 -7.82 -10.58
N LEU A 85 4.93 -7.98 -9.37
CA LEU A 85 3.65 -7.43 -8.94
C LEU A 85 3.90 -6.28 -7.95
N ASP A 86 3.44 -5.09 -8.32
CA ASP A 86 3.45 -3.88 -7.49
C ASP A 86 2.11 -3.79 -6.75
N LEU A 87 2.14 -4.09 -5.45
CA LEU A 87 1.00 -4.11 -4.55
C LEU A 87 0.75 -2.69 -4.03
N GLY A 88 -0.44 -2.14 -4.28
CA GLY A 88 -0.74 -0.75 -3.96
C GLY A 88 0.13 0.19 -4.80
N CYS A 89 0.14 0.01 -6.11
CA CYS A 89 1.05 0.70 -7.02
C CYS A 89 0.86 2.23 -7.08
N GLY A 90 -0.25 2.75 -6.54
CA GLY A 90 -0.57 4.16 -6.51
C GLY A 90 -0.51 4.79 -7.91
N THR A 91 0.12 5.94 -8.00
CA THR A 91 0.37 6.63 -9.28
C THR A 91 1.47 5.99 -10.12
N GLY A 92 2.12 4.92 -9.65
CA GLY A 92 3.14 4.18 -10.39
C GLY A 92 4.58 4.69 -10.23
N LEU A 93 4.91 5.39 -9.13
CA LEU A 93 6.27 5.86 -8.88
C LEU A 93 7.29 4.71 -8.81
N THR A 94 6.94 3.61 -8.14
CA THR A 94 7.78 2.40 -8.09
C THR A 94 7.92 1.77 -9.48
N GLY A 95 6.83 1.73 -10.24
CA GLY A 95 6.84 1.21 -11.60
C GLY A 95 7.82 1.94 -12.51
N VAL A 96 7.89 3.27 -12.44
CA VAL A 96 8.84 4.09 -13.21
C VAL A 96 10.29 3.69 -12.90
N GLU A 97 10.63 3.51 -11.64
CA GLU A 97 11.99 3.17 -11.22
C GLU A 97 12.40 1.75 -11.64
N ILE A 98 11.48 0.76 -11.53
CA ILE A 98 11.83 -0.65 -11.68
C ILE A 98 11.59 -1.20 -13.09
N ARG A 99 10.80 -0.53 -13.93
CA ARG A 99 10.40 -1.03 -15.26
C ARG A 99 11.54 -1.58 -16.12
N ASN A 100 12.66 -0.86 -16.13
CA ASN A 100 13.80 -1.21 -16.98
C ASN A 100 14.57 -2.47 -16.52
N PHE A 101 14.24 -2.99 -15.34
CA PHE A 101 14.90 -4.15 -14.74
C PHE A 101 14.07 -5.43 -14.78
N CYS A 102 12.82 -5.37 -15.22
CA CYS A 102 11.91 -6.53 -15.24
C CYS A 102 11.37 -6.85 -16.64
N ALA A 103 11.01 -8.11 -16.85
CA ALA A 103 10.39 -8.57 -18.10
C ALA A 103 8.89 -8.24 -18.12
N LYS A 104 8.23 -8.34 -16.96
CA LYS A 104 6.80 -8.11 -16.80
C LYS A 104 6.53 -7.33 -15.52
N LEU A 105 5.67 -6.31 -15.59
CA LEU A 105 5.29 -5.48 -14.47
C LEU A 105 3.76 -5.33 -14.42
N GLU A 106 3.14 -5.85 -13.38
CA GLU A 106 1.73 -5.63 -13.09
C GLU A 106 1.56 -4.77 -11.85
N GLY A 107 0.51 -3.96 -11.82
CA GLY A 107 0.14 -3.13 -10.67
C GLY A 107 -1.28 -3.40 -10.22
N VAL A 108 -1.50 -3.39 -8.92
CA VAL A 108 -2.84 -3.43 -8.31
C VAL A 108 -2.97 -2.29 -7.31
N ASP A 109 -4.10 -1.60 -7.35
CA ASP A 109 -4.43 -0.53 -6.39
C ASP A 109 -5.94 -0.50 -6.11
N LEU A 110 -6.29 0.00 -4.92
CA LEU A 110 -7.67 0.18 -4.50
C LEU A 110 -8.30 1.45 -5.06
N SER A 111 -7.48 2.48 -5.37
CA SER A 111 -7.93 3.76 -5.91
C SER A 111 -7.90 3.75 -7.44
N ASN A 112 -9.06 3.96 -8.05
CA ASN A 112 -9.15 4.08 -9.51
C ASN A 112 -8.44 5.33 -10.02
N LEU A 113 -8.51 6.44 -9.30
CA LEU A 113 -7.86 7.69 -9.70
C LEU A 113 -6.32 7.59 -9.63
N MET A 114 -5.77 6.80 -8.69
CA MET A 114 -4.36 6.47 -8.67
C MET A 114 -3.96 5.65 -9.90
N LEU A 115 -4.75 4.63 -10.26
CA LEU A 115 -4.49 3.80 -11.44
C LEU A 115 -4.58 4.58 -12.74
N GLU A 116 -5.45 5.57 -12.86
CA GLU A 116 -5.50 6.48 -14.01
C GLU A 116 -4.17 7.23 -14.17
N GLN A 117 -3.60 7.73 -13.07
CA GLN A 117 -2.28 8.39 -13.09
C GLN A 117 -1.15 7.40 -13.44
N ALA A 118 -1.19 6.19 -12.89
CA ALA A 118 -0.24 5.13 -13.22
C ALA A 118 -0.31 4.75 -14.71
N GLY A 119 -1.52 4.68 -15.27
CA GLY A 119 -1.77 4.42 -16.69
C GLY A 119 -1.11 5.45 -17.61
N HIS A 120 -1.12 6.73 -17.24
CA HIS A 120 -0.47 7.79 -18.03
C HIS A 120 1.06 7.61 -18.11
N LYS A 121 1.69 6.93 -17.17
CA LYS A 121 3.13 6.66 -17.19
C LYS A 121 3.54 5.56 -18.17
N ASN A 122 2.60 4.72 -18.61
CA ASN A 122 2.81 3.65 -19.60
C ASN A 122 3.95 2.68 -19.25
N VAL A 123 4.11 2.35 -17.99
CA VAL A 123 5.18 1.45 -17.50
C VAL A 123 4.68 0.06 -17.10
N TYR A 124 3.39 -0.09 -16.83
CA TYR A 124 2.79 -1.36 -16.44
C TYR A 124 2.23 -2.13 -17.65
N ASP A 125 2.42 -3.43 -17.67
CA ASP A 125 1.82 -4.34 -18.66
C ASP A 125 0.33 -4.60 -18.33
N LYS A 126 -0.04 -4.54 -17.03
CA LYS A 126 -1.42 -4.65 -16.57
C LYS A 126 -1.60 -3.81 -15.30
N LEU A 127 -2.71 -3.08 -15.24
CA LEU A 127 -3.18 -2.40 -14.03
C LEU A 127 -4.54 -2.97 -13.63
N THR A 128 -4.74 -3.24 -12.34
CA THR A 128 -5.96 -3.86 -11.82
C THR A 128 -6.51 -3.04 -10.66
N HIS A 129 -7.76 -2.57 -10.81
CA HIS A 129 -8.50 -1.90 -9.74
C HIS A 129 -9.09 -2.97 -8.82
N ARG A 130 -8.47 -3.20 -7.67
CA ARG A 130 -8.90 -4.19 -6.68
C ARG A 130 -8.19 -3.98 -5.34
N ASP A 131 -8.86 -4.39 -4.25
CA ASP A 131 -8.20 -4.57 -2.95
C ASP A 131 -7.08 -5.61 -3.07
N LEU A 132 -5.95 -5.37 -2.39
CA LEU A 132 -4.78 -6.24 -2.52
C LEU A 132 -5.01 -7.66 -1.99
N VAL A 133 -5.79 -7.83 -0.90
CA VAL A 133 -6.11 -9.15 -0.35
C VAL A 133 -7.04 -9.89 -1.31
N ASP A 134 -8.06 -9.22 -1.86
CA ASP A 134 -8.96 -9.80 -2.85
C ASP A 134 -8.21 -10.19 -4.13
N TYR A 135 -7.25 -9.38 -4.58
CA TYR A 135 -6.37 -9.71 -5.70
C TYR A 135 -5.55 -10.98 -5.42
N LEU A 136 -4.87 -11.02 -4.28
CA LEU A 136 -4.06 -12.16 -3.86
C LEU A 136 -4.89 -13.43 -3.65
N LEU A 137 -6.19 -13.32 -3.33
CA LEU A 137 -7.12 -14.46 -3.16
C LEU A 137 -7.63 -15.02 -4.50
N THR A 138 -7.83 -14.16 -5.50
CA THR A 138 -8.61 -14.54 -6.69
C THR A 138 -7.75 -14.70 -7.95
N GLU A 139 -6.66 -13.95 -8.10
CA GLU A 139 -5.80 -14.01 -9.27
C GLU A 139 -4.81 -15.18 -9.19
N ASP A 140 -4.37 -15.67 -10.35
CA ASP A 140 -3.24 -16.60 -10.45
C ASP A 140 -1.93 -15.85 -10.16
N LEU A 141 -1.19 -16.30 -9.16
CA LEU A 141 0.08 -15.69 -8.77
C LEU A 141 1.25 -16.48 -9.35
N ASP A 142 2.06 -15.83 -10.17
CA ASP A 142 3.30 -16.37 -10.71
C ASP A 142 4.30 -15.23 -10.95
N PHE A 143 4.78 -14.68 -9.83
CA PHE A 143 5.68 -13.53 -9.82
C PHE A 143 6.99 -13.87 -9.13
N ASP A 144 8.09 -13.37 -9.70
CA ASP A 144 9.42 -13.47 -9.12
C ASP A 144 9.60 -12.47 -7.97
N PHE A 145 8.92 -11.33 -8.04
CA PHE A 145 8.92 -10.32 -7.00
C PHE A 145 7.52 -9.76 -6.74
N PHE A 146 7.26 -9.48 -5.46
CA PHE A 146 6.17 -8.65 -4.97
C PHE A 146 6.80 -7.42 -4.33
N ILE A 147 6.33 -6.23 -4.68
CA ILE A 147 6.82 -4.97 -4.11
C ILE A 147 5.64 -4.25 -3.48
N ALA A 148 5.83 -3.67 -2.29
CA ALA A 148 4.84 -2.84 -1.63
C ALA A 148 5.53 -1.63 -0.98
N THR A 149 5.47 -0.47 -1.65
CA THR A 149 6.08 0.78 -1.16
C THR A 149 5.05 1.67 -0.49
N ASP A 150 5.18 1.82 0.83
CA ASP A 150 4.30 2.62 1.69
C ASP A 150 2.81 2.22 1.63
N VAL A 151 2.56 0.93 1.39
CA VAL A 151 1.23 0.31 1.37
C VAL A 151 0.88 -0.27 2.73
N PHE A 152 1.81 -1.00 3.34
CA PHE A 152 1.55 -1.75 4.57
C PHE A 152 1.32 -0.85 5.78
N ILE A 153 1.68 0.41 5.70
CA ILE A 153 1.27 1.42 6.68
C ILE A 153 -0.25 1.70 6.67
N TYR A 154 -0.97 1.20 5.67
CA TYR A 154 -2.45 1.20 5.58
C TYR A 154 -3.03 -0.21 5.72
N VAL A 155 -2.24 -1.16 6.22
CA VAL A 155 -2.67 -2.54 6.52
C VAL A 155 -2.24 -2.87 7.94
N GLY A 156 -3.19 -3.24 8.81
CA GLY A 156 -2.89 -3.59 10.19
C GLY A 156 -2.20 -4.96 10.28
N ASP A 157 -2.99 -6.03 10.31
CA ASP A 157 -2.45 -7.40 10.32
C ASP A 157 -1.96 -7.83 8.92
N LEU A 158 -0.66 -8.03 8.78
CA LEU A 158 -0.01 -8.47 7.53
C LEU A 158 -0.01 -9.99 7.34
N SER A 159 -0.45 -10.75 8.33
CA SER A 159 -0.37 -12.23 8.34
C SER A 159 -1.08 -12.85 7.13
N GLU A 160 -2.24 -12.32 6.76
CA GLU A 160 -3.01 -12.84 5.62
C GLU A 160 -2.31 -12.56 4.29
N VAL A 161 -1.74 -11.36 4.12
CA VAL A 161 -0.97 -10.98 2.91
C VAL A 161 0.22 -11.93 2.73
N PHE A 162 1.01 -12.12 3.79
CA PHE A 162 2.18 -13.01 3.75
C PHE A 162 1.79 -14.47 3.50
N ARG A 163 0.71 -14.93 4.14
CA ARG A 163 0.17 -16.27 3.94
C ARG A 163 -0.26 -16.50 2.49
N LEU A 164 -0.97 -15.56 1.89
CA LEU A 164 -1.47 -15.65 0.52
C LEU A 164 -0.32 -15.67 -0.49
N ILE A 165 0.62 -14.74 -0.39
CA ILE A 165 1.80 -14.72 -1.26
C ILE A 165 2.56 -16.05 -1.14
N LYS A 166 2.86 -16.50 0.08
CA LYS A 166 3.62 -17.73 0.31
C LYS A 166 2.91 -18.99 -0.21
N SER A 167 1.59 -19.09 -0.03
CA SER A 167 0.84 -20.31 -0.33
C SER A 167 0.34 -20.38 -1.78
N ARG A 168 0.17 -19.23 -2.45
CA ARG A 168 -0.49 -19.17 -3.76
C ARG A 168 0.45 -18.82 -4.91
N ASN A 169 1.61 -18.20 -4.62
CA ASN A 169 2.59 -17.93 -5.68
C ASN A 169 3.24 -19.23 -6.16
N ARG A 170 3.26 -19.47 -7.47
CA ARG A 170 3.79 -20.70 -8.09
C ARG A 170 5.32 -20.73 -8.14
N SER A 171 5.91 -19.56 -8.37
CA SER A 171 7.36 -19.40 -8.43
C SER A 171 7.90 -18.99 -7.09
N GLY A 172 8.59 -19.46 -6.30
CA GLY A 172 9.12 -19.04 -4.98
C GLY A 172 9.59 -17.59 -4.89
N GLY A 173 8.71 -16.64 -5.22
CA GLY A 173 8.98 -15.21 -5.33
C GLY A 173 9.39 -14.56 -4.01
N LYS A 174 10.00 -13.38 -4.12
CA LYS A 174 10.44 -12.55 -2.98
C LYS A 174 9.47 -11.39 -2.76
N LEU A 175 9.14 -11.10 -1.50
CA LEU A 175 8.40 -9.91 -1.13
C LEU A 175 9.37 -8.86 -0.59
N VAL A 176 9.31 -7.65 -1.12
CA VAL A 176 10.08 -6.49 -0.67
C VAL A 176 9.10 -5.36 -0.37
N PHE A 177 9.17 -4.79 0.82
CA PHE A 177 8.21 -3.77 1.23
C PHE A 177 8.83 -2.74 2.18
N SER A 178 8.17 -1.60 2.30
CA SER A 178 8.41 -0.62 3.36
C SER A 178 7.26 -0.62 4.38
N THR A 179 7.57 -0.26 5.62
CA THR A 179 6.59 -0.02 6.69
C THR A 179 7.14 0.98 7.70
N GLU A 180 6.28 1.59 8.50
CA GLU A 180 6.71 2.39 9.66
C GLU A 180 7.03 1.44 10.83
N HIS A 181 8.16 1.70 11.51
CA HIS A 181 8.65 0.84 12.59
C HIS A 181 8.09 1.21 13.96
N THR A 182 7.83 0.19 14.78
CA THR A 182 7.59 0.32 16.22
C THR A 182 8.50 -0.63 16.99
N ASP A 183 8.93 -0.21 18.20
CA ASP A 183 9.70 -1.06 19.12
C ASP A 183 8.80 -1.99 19.97
N LYS A 184 7.48 -1.88 19.83
CA LYS A 184 6.51 -2.74 20.52
C LYS A 184 6.22 -3.96 19.66
N ASP A 185 5.98 -5.13 20.27
CA ASP A 185 5.61 -6.33 19.55
C ASP A 185 4.25 -6.22 18.88
N GLY A 186 4.17 -6.58 17.59
CA GLY A 186 2.95 -6.56 16.79
C GLY A 186 2.79 -5.32 15.92
N PHE A 187 1.57 -4.86 15.75
CA PHE A 187 1.24 -3.67 14.97
C PHE A 187 0.33 -2.74 15.75
N PHE A 188 0.41 -1.44 15.46
CA PHE A 188 -0.34 -0.42 16.18
C PHE A 188 -0.89 0.64 15.23
N LEU A 189 -2.14 1.02 15.43
CA LEU A 189 -2.77 2.13 14.73
C LEU A 189 -2.35 3.44 15.40
N GLU A 190 -1.60 4.25 14.68
CA GLU A 190 -1.14 5.54 15.14
C GLU A 190 -2.19 6.65 14.93
N LYS A 191 -2.03 7.77 15.64
CA LYS A 191 -2.95 8.92 15.54
C LYS A 191 -3.02 9.55 14.14
N SER A 192 -2.06 9.22 13.28
CA SER A 192 -2.04 9.59 11.86
C SER A 192 -3.06 8.81 11.02
N GLY A 193 -3.66 7.74 11.54
CA GLY A 193 -4.48 6.78 10.80
C GLY A 193 -3.64 5.72 10.07
N ARG A 194 -2.32 5.68 10.28
CA ARG A 194 -1.40 4.70 9.70
C ARG A 194 -0.97 3.69 10.76
N TYR A 195 -0.55 2.52 10.29
CA TYR A 195 -0.03 1.46 11.15
C TYR A 195 1.49 1.46 11.20
N THR A 196 2.01 1.18 12.39
CA THR A 196 3.41 0.83 12.61
C THR A 196 3.52 -0.66 12.92
N HIS A 197 4.63 -1.28 12.52
CA HIS A 197 4.85 -2.72 12.68
C HIS A 197 6.18 -2.99 13.38
N SER A 198 6.23 -4.06 14.21
CA SER A 198 7.49 -4.58 14.74
C SER A 198 8.31 -5.28 13.65
N LYS A 199 9.60 -5.44 13.92
CA LYS A 199 10.51 -6.25 13.08
C LYS A 199 10.25 -7.72 13.25
#